data_71e303423af0cfd71d1101fa72292de6
#
_entry.id   71e303423af0cfd71d1101fa72292de6
#
_cell.length_a   1.000
_cell.length_b   1.000
_cell.length_c   1.000
_cell.angle_alpha   90.00
_cell.angle_beta   90.00
_cell.angle_gamma   90.00
#
_symmetry.space_group_name_H-M   'P 1'
#
loop_
_entity.id
_entity.type
_entity.pdbx_description
1 polymer ?
#
loop_
_entity_poly.entity_id
_entity_poly.type
_entity_poly.pdbx_seq_one_letter_code
_entity_poly.pdbx_strand_id
1 'polypeptide(L)'
;MRKFIAVAAFALSTFAGTSAFAAINVVTSTEDLAAIVKEIGGDKVTVESLARGYQDPHFVEAKPSFILKLNKADLLVAVGRELEIGWLPPLITQSRNPKIQPGSAGYLDASQSAKILDIPTGQITRAMGDVHPQGNPHYWLDPDNARRIAQQVQNKLSEMSRGDAAYFAQRFADFDRRLAEATKRWKASMAPYKGVKVVTYHRSWPNFADAFGIEVIGYVEPKPGIPPSPAHTLDLEQEMKRQNVKIVLVEPYFDLKTPNAIGRDTGAKVLVMPPSVGGVKEIKDYFQLFDYDINLLVNAIKETGAR
;
A
#
# COMPACT_ATOMS: atom_id res chain seq x y z
N MET A 1 -51.90 69.42 -3.26
CA MET A 1 -51.20 68.58 -2.29
C MET A 1 -51.07 67.16 -2.89
N ARG A 2 -49.90 66.80 -3.45
CA ARG A 2 -49.57 65.49 -4.02
C ARG A 2 -48.86 64.66 -2.97
N LYS A 3 -49.41 63.55 -2.55
CA LYS A 3 -48.82 62.62 -1.61
C LYS A 3 -47.95 61.61 -2.41
N PHE A 4 -46.62 61.62 -2.17
CA PHE A 4 -45.70 60.59 -2.65
C PHE A 4 -45.74 59.38 -1.70
N ILE A 5 -46.06 58.22 -2.20
CA ILE A 5 -45.97 56.95 -1.49
C ILE A 5 -44.64 56.38 -1.91
N ALA A 6 -43.70 56.25 -0.95
CA ALA A 6 -42.43 55.54 -1.14
C ALA A 6 -42.63 54.03 -0.87
N VAL A 7 -42.50 53.22 -1.90
CA VAL A 7 -42.49 51.75 -1.79
C VAL A 7 -41.04 51.31 -1.47
N ALA A 8 -40.80 50.85 -0.26
CA ALA A 8 -39.53 50.23 0.14
C ALA A 8 -39.51 48.79 -0.33
N ALA A 9 -38.69 48.46 -1.34
CA ALA A 9 -38.44 47.08 -1.75
C ALA A 9 -37.45 46.42 -0.77
N PHE A 10 -37.93 45.45 0.01
CA PHE A 10 -37.10 44.65 0.91
C PHE A 10 -36.46 43.49 0.09
N ALA A 11 -35.20 43.60 -0.25
CA ALA A 11 -34.45 42.55 -0.92
C ALA A 11 -34.14 41.44 0.10
N LEU A 12 -34.84 40.32 -0.01
CA LEU A 12 -34.57 39.10 0.76
C LEU A 12 -33.31 38.43 0.19
N SER A 13 -32.16 38.71 0.81
CA SER A 13 -30.90 37.97 0.49
C SER A 13 -30.99 36.59 1.12
N THR A 14 -31.29 35.57 0.30
CA THR A 14 -31.16 34.17 0.69
C THR A 14 -29.69 33.83 0.82
N PHE A 15 -29.18 33.84 2.04
CA PHE A 15 -27.92 33.22 2.40
C PHE A 15 -28.12 31.70 2.23
N ALA A 16 -27.70 31.14 1.08
CA ALA A 16 -27.49 29.72 0.95
C ALA A 16 -26.31 29.36 1.84
N GLY A 17 -26.60 28.99 3.09
CA GLY A 17 -25.60 28.44 3.99
C GLY A 17 -25.03 27.15 3.37
N THR A 18 -23.82 27.19 2.87
CA THR A 18 -23.06 25.99 2.58
C THR A 18 -22.87 25.25 3.91
N SER A 19 -23.64 24.20 4.14
CA SER A 19 -23.38 23.26 5.22
C SER A 19 -21.99 22.67 4.97
N ALA A 20 -20.99 23.18 5.67
CA ALA A 20 -19.68 22.55 5.72
C ALA A 20 -19.91 21.22 6.46
N PHE A 21 -20.03 20.12 5.72
CA PHE A 21 -19.95 18.79 6.30
C PHE A 21 -18.56 18.63 6.90
N ALA A 22 -18.50 18.13 8.14
CA ALA A 22 -17.22 17.79 8.77
C ALA A 22 -16.51 16.75 7.89
N ALA A 23 -15.21 16.92 7.69
CA ALA A 23 -14.42 15.97 6.92
C ALA A 23 -14.53 14.56 7.53
N ILE A 24 -14.67 13.54 6.68
CA ILE A 24 -14.70 12.13 7.11
C ILE A 24 -13.36 11.78 7.73
N ASN A 25 -13.35 11.31 8.98
CA ASN A 25 -12.13 10.89 9.66
C ASN A 25 -11.79 9.45 9.28
N VAL A 26 -10.74 9.27 8.46
CA VAL A 26 -10.30 7.98 7.94
C VAL A 26 -9.03 7.55 8.66
N VAL A 27 -9.03 6.33 9.19
CA VAL A 27 -7.84 5.66 9.69
C VAL A 27 -7.50 4.53 8.73
N THR A 28 -6.23 4.40 8.35
CA THR A 28 -5.75 3.31 7.49
C THR A 28 -4.74 2.45 8.22
N SER A 29 -4.63 1.19 7.86
CA SER A 29 -3.61 0.31 8.44
C SER A 29 -2.20 0.66 7.97
N THR A 30 -2.03 1.06 6.68
CA THR A 30 -0.73 1.41 6.07
C THR A 30 -0.72 2.79 5.43
N GLU A 31 0.48 3.35 5.20
CA GLU A 31 0.65 4.64 4.53
C GLU A 31 0.31 4.58 3.04
N ASP A 32 0.37 3.41 2.41
CA ASP A 32 -0.03 3.19 1.02
C ASP A 32 -1.53 3.42 0.83
N LEU A 33 -2.32 2.81 1.70
CA LEU A 33 -3.77 3.05 1.73
C LEU A 33 -4.08 4.51 2.08
N ALA A 34 -3.33 5.12 3.02
CA ALA A 34 -3.50 6.53 3.35
C ALA A 34 -3.23 7.43 2.15
N ALA A 35 -2.20 7.14 1.36
CA ALA A 35 -1.88 7.89 0.15
C ALA A 35 -3.02 7.81 -0.87
N ILE A 36 -3.54 6.60 -1.14
CA ILE A 36 -4.68 6.41 -2.05
C ILE A 36 -5.95 7.11 -1.53
N VAL A 37 -6.27 6.97 -0.24
CA VAL A 37 -7.44 7.63 0.37
C VAL A 37 -7.34 9.16 0.26
N LYS A 38 -6.16 9.75 0.48
CA LYS A 38 -5.93 11.20 0.33
C LYS A 38 -6.13 11.67 -1.11
N GLU A 39 -5.69 10.89 -2.09
CA GLU A 39 -5.89 11.18 -3.50
C GLU A 39 -7.38 11.27 -3.84
N ILE A 40 -8.19 10.34 -3.34
CA ILE A 40 -9.62 10.27 -3.66
C ILE A 40 -10.46 11.21 -2.80
N GLY A 41 -10.15 11.30 -1.50
CA GLY A 41 -10.94 12.07 -0.54
C GLY A 41 -10.65 13.57 -0.56
N GLY A 42 -9.42 13.97 -0.93
CA GLY A 42 -9.00 15.38 -0.96
C GLY A 42 -9.24 16.09 0.35
N ASP A 43 -9.86 17.27 0.30
CA ASP A 43 -10.20 18.12 1.46
C ASP A 43 -11.46 17.65 2.24
N LYS A 44 -12.16 16.63 1.73
CA LYS A 44 -13.35 16.04 2.36
C LYS A 44 -13.02 14.94 3.37
N VAL A 45 -11.75 14.60 3.53
CA VAL A 45 -11.27 13.58 4.46
C VAL A 45 -10.10 14.10 5.31
N THR A 46 -10.00 13.59 6.54
CA THR A 46 -8.75 13.61 7.31
C THR A 46 -8.23 12.20 7.38
N VAL A 47 -6.95 11.97 7.05
CA VAL A 47 -6.42 10.60 6.92
C VAL A 47 -5.20 10.43 7.81
N GLU A 48 -5.24 9.42 8.67
CA GLU A 48 -4.11 8.98 9.48
C GLU A 48 -3.81 7.50 9.26
N SER A 49 -2.51 7.15 9.11
CA SER A 49 -2.07 5.76 9.09
C SER A 49 -1.64 5.28 10.47
N LEU A 50 -1.85 3.99 10.76
CA LEU A 50 -1.36 3.34 11.98
C LEU A 50 0.09 2.88 11.81
N ALA A 51 0.37 2.02 10.84
CA ALA A 51 1.73 1.63 10.48
C ALA A 51 2.44 2.76 9.71
N ARG A 52 3.75 2.85 9.91
CA ARG A 52 4.63 3.74 9.14
C ARG A 52 5.30 2.96 8.01
N GLY A 53 5.56 3.60 6.87
CA GLY A 53 6.12 2.94 5.69
C GLY A 53 7.51 2.31 5.90
N TYR A 54 8.27 2.76 6.91
CA TYR A 54 9.55 2.18 7.31
C TYR A 54 9.43 1.02 8.32
N GLN A 55 8.21 0.62 8.70
CA GLN A 55 7.93 -0.50 9.61
C GLN A 55 7.43 -1.69 8.83
N ASP A 56 7.73 -2.89 9.33
CA ASP A 56 7.09 -4.11 8.86
C ASP A 56 5.59 -4.09 9.22
N PRO A 57 4.68 -4.09 8.24
CA PRO A 57 3.25 -4.01 8.51
C PRO A 57 2.66 -5.28 9.15
N HIS A 58 3.40 -6.41 9.17
CA HIS A 58 2.99 -7.62 9.88
C HIS A 58 3.16 -7.45 11.40
N PHE A 59 4.17 -6.67 11.83
CA PHE A 59 4.61 -6.55 13.22
C PHE A 59 4.61 -5.10 13.71
N VAL A 60 3.42 -4.51 13.81
CA VAL A 60 3.27 -3.14 14.31
C VAL A 60 3.01 -3.16 15.81
N GLU A 61 3.83 -2.43 16.56
CA GLU A 61 3.63 -2.27 18.00
C GLU A 61 2.31 -1.54 18.29
N ALA A 62 1.41 -2.21 19.00
CA ALA A 62 0.12 -1.65 19.40
C ALA A 62 0.31 -0.53 20.43
N LYS A 63 -0.09 0.70 20.09
CA LYS A 63 0.05 1.89 20.95
C LYS A 63 -1.32 2.36 21.44
N PRO A 64 -1.46 2.85 22.70
CA PRO A 64 -2.71 3.42 23.20
C PRO A 64 -3.25 4.55 22.31
N SER A 65 -2.38 5.33 21.66
CA SER A 65 -2.76 6.37 20.71
C SER A 65 -3.52 5.83 19.49
N PHE A 66 -3.28 4.57 19.09
CA PHE A 66 -4.01 3.93 17.98
C PHE A 66 -5.45 3.65 18.37
N ILE A 67 -5.70 3.24 19.61
CA ILE A 67 -7.05 3.05 20.14
C ILE A 67 -7.84 4.37 20.09
N LEU A 68 -7.21 5.49 20.45
CA LEU A 68 -7.84 6.82 20.39
C LEU A 68 -8.16 7.25 18.96
N LYS A 69 -7.28 6.96 17.99
CA LYS A 69 -7.52 7.22 16.57
C LYS A 69 -8.70 6.40 16.06
N LEU A 70 -8.69 5.09 16.31
CA LEU A 70 -9.75 4.18 15.90
C LEU A 70 -11.10 4.51 16.56
N ASN A 71 -11.10 4.96 17.83
CA ASN A 71 -12.32 5.39 18.52
C ASN A 71 -13.03 6.55 17.79
N LYS A 72 -12.26 7.47 17.21
CA LYS A 72 -12.78 8.66 16.50
C LYS A 72 -12.98 8.44 15.00
N ALA A 73 -12.59 7.30 14.46
CA ALA A 73 -12.65 7.03 13.03
C ALA A 73 -14.11 6.88 12.56
N ASP A 74 -14.42 7.49 11.42
CA ASP A 74 -15.66 7.23 10.68
C ASP A 74 -15.47 6.07 9.70
N LEU A 75 -14.24 5.91 9.18
CA LEU A 75 -13.85 4.84 8.26
C LEU A 75 -12.50 4.27 8.68
N LEU A 76 -12.41 2.94 8.76
CA LEU A 76 -11.16 2.19 8.83
C LEU A 76 -10.93 1.49 7.49
N VAL A 77 -9.77 1.72 6.86
CA VAL A 77 -9.35 1.02 5.64
C VAL A 77 -8.18 0.11 6.00
N ALA A 78 -8.39 -1.19 5.90
CA ALA A 78 -7.38 -2.21 6.18
C ALA A 78 -6.89 -2.89 4.89
N VAL A 79 -5.62 -3.33 4.89
CA VAL A 79 -5.08 -4.16 3.81
C VAL A 79 -5.81 -5.49 3.75
N GLY A 80 -6.08 -6.11 4.90
CA GLY A 80 -6.72 -7.42 4.96
C GLY A 80 -5.77 -8.57 4.63
N ARG A 81 -6.33 -9.73 4.25
CA ARG A 81 -5.55 -10.95 3.97
C ARG A 81 -4.63 -11.35 5.11
N GLU A 82 -5.05 -11.09 6.35
CA GLU A 82 -4.30 -11.39 7.58
C GLU A 82 -2.97 -10.63 7.74
N LEU A 83 -2.69 -9.58 6.93
CA LEU A 83 -1.49 -8.77 7.12
C LEU A 83 -1.41 -8.21 8.53
N GLU A 84 -2.52 -7.68 9.02
CA GLU A 84 -2.60 -7.00 10.32
C GLU A 84 -3.11 -7.91 11.46
N ILE A 85 -3.17 -9.24 11.23
CA ILE A 85 -3.83 -10.17 12.15
C ILE A 85 -3.25 -10.13 13.57
N GLY A 86 -1.95 -9.88 13.68
CA GLY A 86 -1.23 -9.85 14.96
C GLY A 86 -1.48 -8.61 15.82
N TRP A 87 -1.99 -7.50 15.25
CA TRP A 87 -2.04 -6.23 15.98
C TRP A 87 -3.34 -5.42 15.79
N LEU A 88 -3.96 -5.42 14.63
CA LEU A 88 -5.12 -4.56 14.34
C LEU A 88 -6.44 -5.04 15.00
N PRO A 89 -6.80 -6.34 14.99
CA PRO A 89 -8.08 -6.80 15.57
C PRO A 89 -8.27 -6.45 17.04
N PRO A 90 -7.28 -6.64 17.94
CA PRO A 90 -7.43 -6.22 19.34
C PRO A 90 -7.58 -4.70 19.50
N LEU A 91 -6.94 -3.89 18.65
CA LEU A 91 -7.08 -2.42 18.66
C LEU A 91 -8.49 -1.99 18.24
N ILE A 92 -9.07 -2.60 17.21
CA ILE A 92 -10.45 -2.36 16.76
C ILE A 92 -11.41 -2.66 17.92
N THR A 93 -11.27 -3.80 18.57
CA THR A 93 -12.11 -4.19 19.71
C THR A 93 -11.98 -3.20 20.87
N GLN A 94 -10.75 -2.83 21.24
CA GLN A 94 -10.48 -1.90 22.35
C GLN A 94 -10.91 -0.46 22.04
N SER A 95 -11.00 -0.07 20.77
CA SER A 95 -11.49 1.25 20.36
C SER A 95 -12.94 1.49 20.75
N ARG A 96 -13.74 0.42 20.95
CA ARG A 96 -15.17 0.47 21.24
C ARG A 96 -15.97 1.30 20.22
N ASN A 97 -15.48 1.44 19.01
CA ASN A 97 -16.15 2.15 17.94
C ASN A 97 -16.99 1.17 17.09
N PRO A 98 -18.33 1.20 17.18
CA PRO A 98 -19.18 0.28 16.43
C PRO A 98 -19.17 0.54 14.91
N LYS A 99 -18.77 1.76 14.48
CA LYS A 99 -18.75 2.13 13.06
C LYS A 99 -17.74 1.34 12.26
N ILE A 100 -16.59 0.98 12.86
CA ILE A 100 -15.42 0.41 12.18
C ILE A 100 -15.17 -1.07 12.51
N GLN A 101 -16.13 -1.75 13.10
CA GLN A 101 -16.01 -3.20 13.33
C GLN A 101 -16.04 -3.93 11.97
N PRO A 102 -15.33 -5.06 11.82
CA PRO A 102 -15.41 -5.85 10.60
C PRO A 102 -16.86 -6.14 10.19
N GLY A 103 -17.21 -5.83 8.94
CA GLY A 103 -18.57 -5.96 8.41
C GLY A 103 -19.48 -4.75 8.64
N SER A 104 -19.08 -3.73 9.42
CA SER A 104 -19.82 -2.48 9.56
C SER A 104 -19.62 -1.54 8.36
N ALA A 105 -20.50 -0.53 8.23
CA ALA A 105 -20.45 0.43 7.11
C ALA A 105 -19.16 1.25 7.05
N GLY A 106 -18.51 1.50 8.18
CA GLY A 106 -17.25 2.22 8.29
C GLY A 106 -16.02 1.31 8.30
N TYR A 107 -16.13 0.05 7.87
CA TYR A 107 -14.99 -0.85 7.66
C TYR A 107 -14.82 -1.15 6.18
N LEU A 108 -13.59 -1.00 5.66
CA LEU A 108 -13.23 -1.29 4.29
C LEU A 108 -12.02 -2.22 4.27
N ASP A 109 -12.21 -3.46 3.82
CA ASP A 109 -11.15 -4.38 3.46
C ASP A 109 -10.74 -4.12 2.00
N ALA A 110 -9.58 -3.51 1.80
CA ALA A 110 -9.11 -3.10 0.47
C ALA A 110 -8.78 -4.30 -0.42
N SER A 111 -8.53 -5.48 0.16
CA SER A 111 -8.23 -6.71 -0.60
C SER A 111 -9.39 -7.23 -1.42
N GLN A 112 -10.64 -6.83 -1.10
CA GLN A 112 -11.83 -7.36 -1.76
C GLN A 112 -11.91 -7.00 -3.25
N SER A 113 -11.26 -5.93 -3.67
CA SER A 113 -11.20 -5.50 -5.07
C SER A 113 -9.91 -5.91 -5.78
N ALA A 114 -8.89 -6.36 -5.05
CA ALA A 114 -7.56 -6.60 -5.58
C ALA A 114 -7.41 -7.97 -6.29
N LYS A 115 -6.54 -8.01 -7.30
CA LYS A 115 -6.01 -9.28 -7.84
C LYS A 115 -4.98 -9.83 -6.85
N ILE A 116 -5.31 -10.95 -6.23
CA ILE A 116 -4.45 -11.60 -5.24
C ILE A 116 -3.62 -12.69 -5.90
N LEU A 117 -2.33 -12.72 -5.59
CA LEU A 117 -1.38 -13.74 -6.02
C LEU A 117 -0.99 -14.66 -4.86
N ASP A 118 -0.23 -15.69 -5.14
CA ASP A 118 0.31 -16.64 -4.16
C ASP A 118 -0.76 -17.23 -3.23
N ILE A 119 -1.95 -17.54 -3.75
CA ILE A 119 -2.99 -18.23 -2.96
C ILE A 119 -2.54 -19.69 -2.77
N PRO A 120 -2.29 -20.13 -1.52
CA PRO A 120 -1.87 -21.50 -1.26
C PRO A 120 -2.91 -22.51 -1.71
N THR A 121 -2.44 -23.60 -2.36
CA THR A 121 -3.33 -24.66 -2.86
C THR A 121 -3.40 -25.87 -1.92
N GLY A 122 -2.57 -25.90 -0.87
CA GLY A 122 -2.48 -26.99 0.10
C GLY A 122 -2.86 -26.58 1.52
N GLN A 123 -2.81 -27.54 2.43
CA GLN A 123 -3.05 -27.30 3.85
C GLN A 123 -1.91 -26.46 4.44
N ILE A 124 -2.25 -25.32 5.02
CA ILE A 124 -1.30 -24.45 5.71
C ILE A 124 -1.08 -24.97 7.13
N THR A 125 0.19 -25.04 7.51
CA THR A 125 0.62 -25.44 8.86
C THR A 125 1.52 -24.37 9.46
N ARG A 126 1.64 -24.33 10.78
CA ARG A 126 2.54 -23.42 11.50
C ARG A 126 4.02 -23.54 11.07
N ALA A 127 4.42 -24.71 10.57
CA ALA A 127 5.76 -24.94 10.06
C ALA A 127 6.07 -24.18 8.75
N MET A 128 5.06 -23.56 8.13
CA MET A 128 5.22 -22.77 6.91
C MET A 128 5.53 -21.30 7.18
N GLY A 129 5.63 -20.89 8.45
CA GLY A 129 5.81 -19.48 8.83
C GLY A 129 4.54 -18.65 8.66
N ASP A 130 4.69 -17.34 8.43
CA ASP A 130 3.59 -16.39 8.27
C ASP A 130 2.98 -16.42 6.85
N VAL A 131 2.65 -17.64 6.38
CA VAL A 131 1.96 -17.82 5.10
C VAL A 131 0.51 -17.38 5.24
N HIS A 132 0.10 -16.45 4.40
CA HIS A 132 -1.27 -15.94 4.38
C HIS A 132 -2.23 -16.90 3.65
N PRO A 133 -3.24 -17.47 4.36
CA PRO A 133 -4.14 -18.48 3.78
C PRO A 133 -4.94 -17.98 2.56
N GLN A 134 -5.20 -16.69 2.51
CA GLN A 134 -6.01 -16.06 1.47
C GLN A 134 -5.16 -15.42 0.35
N GLY A 135 -3.86 -15.74 0.30
CA GLY A 135 -2.91 -15.22 -0.68
C GLY A 135 -2.12 -14.00 -0.20
N ASN A 136 -1.17 -13.58 -1.02
CA ASN A 136 -0.19 -12.56 -0.67
C ASN A 136 -0.85 -11.20 -0.39
N PRO A 137 -0.61 -10.57 0.77
CA PRO A 137 -1.26 -9.32 1.15
C PRO A 137 -0.60 -8.07 0.55
N HIS A 138 0.58 -8.17 -0.09
CA HIS A 138 1.34 -7.01 -0.63
C HIS A 138 0.84 -6.57 -2.01
N TYR A 139 -0.46 -6.69 -2.26
CA TYR A 139 -1.09 -6.46 -3.56
C TYR A 139 -1.09 -4.99 -4.00
N TRP A 140 -0.89 -4.04 -3.08
CA TRP A 140 -0.78 -2.61 -3.43
C TRP A 140 0.46 -2.30 -4.29
N LEU A 141 1.43 -3.21 -4.36
CA LEU A 141 2.62 -3.10 -5.21
C LEU A 141 2.36 -3.40 -6.69
N ASP A 142 1.11 -3.57 -7.09
CA ASP A 142 0.65 -3.56 -8.48
C ASP A 142 -0.19 -2.30 -8.73
N PRO A 143 0.19 -1.42 -9.69
CA PRO A 143 -0.59 -0.23 -10.03
C PRO A 143 -2.04 -0.51 -10.44
N ASP A 144 -2.30 -1.66 -11.09
CA ASP A 144 -3.66 -2.05 -11.46
C ASP A 144 -4.51 -2.37 -10.21
N ASN A 145 -3.91 -2.90 -9.15
CA ASN A 145 -4.58 -3.07 -7.86
C ASN A 145 -4.82 -1.73 -7.16
N ALA A 146 -3.87 -0.79 -7.21
CA ALA A 146 -4.10 0.55 -6.66
C ALA A 146 -5.29 1.26 -7.30
N ARG A 147 -5.47 1.11 -8.60
CA ARG A 147 -6.67 1.59 -9.31
C ARG A 147 -7.96 0.99 -8.74
N ARG A 148 -7.98 -0.33 -8.51
CA ARG A 148 -9.13 -1.05 -7.94
C ARG A 148 -9.44 -0.59 -6.51
N ILE A 149 -8.38 -0.43 -5.68
CA ILE A 149 -8.48 0.10 -4.31
C ILE A 149 -9.06 1.53 -4.35
N ALA A 150 -8.53 2.40 -5.22
CA ALA A 150 -9.00 3.77 -5.36
C ALA A 150 -10.49 3.84 -5.76
N GLN A 151 -10.93 2.96 -6.66
CA GLN A 151 -12.35 2.85 -7.03
C GLN A 151 -13.21 2.41 -5.85
N GLN A 152 -12.73 1.44 -5.06
CA GLN A 152 -13.43 0.96 -3.87
C GLN A 152 -13.53 2.07 -2.80
N VAL A 153 -12.45 2.83 -2.59
CA VAL A 153 -12.42 4.00 -1.70
C VAL A 153 -13.41 5.07 -2.18
N GLN A 154 -13.41 5.39 -3.49
CA GLN A 154 -14.35 6.35 -4.08
C GLN A 154 -15.80 5.95 -3.83
N ASN A 155 -16.16 4.68 -4.05
CA ASN A 155 -17.49 4.16 -3.80
C ASN A 155 -17.86 4.32 -2.31
N LYS A 156 -16.97 3.92 -1.41
CA LYS A 156 -17.17 4.00 0.04
C LYS A 156 -17.37 5.42 0.53
N LEU A 157 -16.52 6.36 0.11
CA LEU A 157 -16.64 7.78 0.47
C LEU A 157 -17.95 8.38 -0.08
N SER A 158 -18.37 7.99 -1.29
CA SER A 158 -19.64 8.43 -1.88
C SER A 158 -20.87 7.88 -1.14
N GLU A 159 -20.80 6.66 -0.61
CA GLU A 159 -21.85 6.10 0.27
C GLU A 159 -21.96 6.90 1.57
N MET A 160 -20.82 7.27 2.17
CA MET A 160 -20.73 7.99 3.44
C MET A 160 -21.12 9.47 3.32
N SER A 161 -20.79 10.11 2.19
CA SER A 161 -21.14 11.51 1.89
C SER A 161 -21.74 11.63 0.49
N ARG A 162 -23.04 11.36 0.37
CA ARG A 162 -23.75 11.41 -0.92
C ARG A 162 -23.68 12.78 -1.58
N GLY A 163 -23.63 13.86 -0.80
CA GLY A 163 -23.50 15.23 -1.30
C GLY A 163 -22.16 15.50 -2.00
N ASP A 164 -21.10 14.79 -1.61
CA ASP A 164 -19.75 14.91 -2.17
C ASP A 164 -19.43 13.82 -3.22
N ALA A 165 -20.40 12.98 -3.61
CA ALA A 165 -20.15 11.85 -4.51
C ALA A 165 -19.54 12.27 -5.85
N ALA A 166 -20.00 13.39 -6.43
CA ALA A 166 -19.46 13.93 -7.69
C ALA A 166 -18.00 14.40 -7.52
N TYR A 167 -17.65 14.98 -6.36
CA TYR A 167 -16.29 15.38 -6.03
C TYR A 167 -15.35 14.15 -5.98
N PHE A 168 -15.73 13.10 -5.27
CA PHE A 168 -14.94 11.87 -5.18
C PHE A 168 -14.79 11.18 -6.53
N ALA A 169 -15.86 11.18 -7.36
CA ALA A 169 -15.80 10.63 -8.71
C ALA A 169 -14.82 11.40 -9.61
N GLN A 170 -14.80 12.73 -9.53
CA GLN A 170 -13.86 13.57 -10.27
C GLN A 170 -12.42 13.31 -9.82
N ARG A 171 -12.17 13.21 -8.52
CA ARG A 171 -10.85 12.92 -7.96
C ARG A 171 -10.36 11.54 -8.38
N PHE A 172 -11.23 10.54 -8.36
CA PHE A 172 -10.90 9.21 -8.86
C PHE A 172 -10.54 9.25 -10.36
N ALA A 173 -11.32 9.93 -11.19
CA ALA A 173 -11.04 10.03 -12.61
C ALA A 173 -9.68 10.69 -12.90
N ASP A 174 -9.31 11.73 -12.14
CA ASP A 174 -7.97 12.34 -12.24
C ASP A 174 -6.86 11.40 -11.80
N PHE A 175 -7.02 10.74 -10.65
CA PHE A 175 -6.07 9.74 -10.16
C PHE A 175 -5.88 8.60 -11.17
N ASP A 176 -6.98 8.05 -11.70
CA ASP A 176 -6.96 6.94 -12.67
C ASP A 176 -6.21 7.32 -13.95
N ARG A 177 -6.45 8.52 -14.48
CA ARG A 177 -5.74 9.06 -15.65
C ARG A 177 -4.23 9.18 -15.37
N ARG A 178 -3.84 9.84 -14.26
CA ARG A 178 -2.43 9.99 -13.87
C ARG A 178 -1.76 8.64 -13.63
N LEU A 179 -2.45 7.70 -12.99
CA LEU A 179 -1.94 6.37 -12.71
C LEU A 179 -1.73 5.57 -14.01
N ALA A 180 -2.65 5.65 -14.96
CA ALA A 180 -2.49 5.01 -16.26
C ALA A 180 -1.27 5.54 -17.03
N GLU A 181 -1.07 6.88 -17.05
CA GLU A 181 0.10 7.51 -17.65
C GLU A 181 1.40 7.10 -16.95
N ALA A 182 1.42 7.09 -15.62
CA ALA A 182 2.58 6.67 -14.83
C ALA A 182 2.90 5.19 -15.04
N THR A 183 1.89 4.32 -14.99
CA THR A 183 2.05 2.88 -15.23
C THR A 183 2.65 2.60 -16.62
N LYS A 184 2.21 3.34 -17.64
CA LYS A 184 2.78 3.23 -19.00
C LYS A 184 4.28 3.57 -19.00
N ARG A 185 4.68 4.66 -18.30
CA ARG A 185 6.10 5.05 -18.19
C ARG A 185 6.91 3.99 -17.43
N TRP A 186 6.43 3.51 -16.28
CA TRP A 186 7.09 2.48 -15.48
C TRP A 186 7.27 1.19 -16.26
N LYS A 187 6.21 0.69 -16.91
CA LYS A 187 6.29 -0.51 -17.78
C LYS A 187 7.26 -0.31 -18.95
N ALA A 188 7.30 0.87 -19.56
CA ALA A 188 8.25 1.18 -20.63
C ALA A 188 9.70 1.17 -20.12
N SER A 189 9.96 1.70 -18.91
CA SER A 189 11.30 1.68 -18.29
C SER A 189 11.78 0.27 -17.97
N MET A 190 10.87 -0.64 -17.58
CA MET A 190 11.19 -2.03 -17.25
C MET A 190 11.18 -2.97 -18.46
N ALA A 191 10.54 -2.62 -19.56
CA ALA A 191 10.39 -3.48 -20.74
C ALA A 191 11.71 -4.07 -21.29
N PRO A 192 12.83 -3.31 -21.35
CA PRO A 192 14.12 -3.86 -21.79
C PRO A 192 14.69 -4.94 -20.86
N TYR A 193 14.18 -5.06 -19.64
CA TYR A 193 14.69 -5.91 -18.56
C TYR A 193 13.70 -7.01 -18.17
N LYS A 194 12.70 -7.27 -19.02
CA LYS A 194 11.73 -8.34 -18.78
C LYS A 194 12.41 -9.69 -18.59
N GLY A 195 12.06 -10.39 -17.51
CA GLY A 195 12.67 -11.66 -17.12
C GLY A 195 13.94 -11.50 -16.28
N VAL A 196 14.30 -10.25 -15.89
CA VAL A 196 15.43 -10.06 -14.98
C VAL A 196 15.21 -10.84 -13.69
N LYS A 197 16.23 -11.61 -13.29
CA LYS A 197 16.19 -12.48 -12.12
C LYS A 197 16.68 -11.75 -10.88
N VAL A 198 15.90 -11.84 -9.81
CA VAL A 198 16.25 -11.28 -8.51
C VAL A 198 16.01 -12.30 -7.40
N VAL A 199 16.67 -12.09 -6.27
CA VAL A 199 16.32 -12.66 -4.96
C VAL A 199 15.70 -11.55 -4.13
N THR A 200 14.69 -11.85 -3.31
CA THR A 200 14.12 -10.87 -2.36
C THR A 200 14.31 -11.38 -0.93
N TYR A 201 14.33 -10.46 0.05
CA TYR A 201 14.43 -10.89 1.45
C TYR A 201 13.16 -11.63 1.86
N HIS A 202 12.04 -10.95 1.80
CA HIS A 202 10.70 -11.44 2.11
C HIS A 202 9.84 -11.59 0.84
N ARG A 203 8.67 -12.21 0.97
CA ARG A 203 7.68 -12.35 -0.13
C ARG A 203 6.81 -11.10 -0.32
N SER A 204 7.40 -9.92 -0.26
CA SER A 204 6.66 -8.66 -0.48
C SER A 204 6.36 -8.38 -1.94
N TRP A 205 7.12 -8.93 -2.88
CA TRP A 205 7.24 -8.44 -4.25
C TRP A 205 6.47 -9.20 -5.36
N PRO A 206 5.65 -10.25 -5.10
CA PRO A 206 5.00 -11.00 -6.19
C PRO A 206 4.15 -10.13 -7.12
N ASN A 207 3.36 -9.20 -6.58
CA ASN A 207 2.52 -8.31 -7.38
C ASN A 207 3.36 -7.29 -8.19
N PHE A 208 4.44 -6.75 -7.62
CA PHE A 208 5.38 -5.91 -8.34
C PHE A 208 6.10 -6.68 -9.45
N ALA A 209 6.55 -7.90 -9.16
CA ALA A 209 7.22 -8.76 -10.12
C ALA A 209 6.31 -9.13 -11.31
N ASP A 210 5.04 -9.50 -11.04
CA ASP A 210 4.04 -9.78 -12.07
C ASP A 210 3.76 -8.53 -12.93
N ALA A 211 3.61 -7.35 -12.31
CA ALA A 211 3.31 -6.10 -13.01
C ALA A 211 4.43 -5.63 -13.96
N PHE A 212 5.70 -5.89 -13.58
CA PHE A 212 6.88 -5.37 -14.29
C PHE A 212 7.74 -6.42 -14.99
N GLY A 213 7.32 -7.70 -14.95
CA GLY A 213 7.99 -8.79 -15.64
C GLY A 213 9.33 -9.20 -15.02
N ILE A 214 9.45 -9.18 -13.69
CA ILE A 214 10.60 -9.60 -12.91
C ILE A 214 10.43 -11.08 -12.53
N GLU A 215 11.51 -11.84 -12.48
CA GLU A 215 11.52 -13.22 -12.01
C GLU A 215 12.17 -13.29 -10.63
N VAL A 216 11.38 -13.60 -9.60
CA VAL A 216 11.88 -13.85 -8.24
C VAL A 216 12.25 -15.33 -8.14
N ILE A 217 13.56 -15.64 -8.07
CA ILE A 217 14.06 -17.03 -8.09
C ILE A 217 14.23 -17.63 -6.70
N GLY A 218 14.14 -16.82 -5.65
CA GLY A 218 14.32 -17.28 -4.28
C GLY A 218 14.17 -16.16 -3.26
N TYR A 219 14.22 -16.55 -2.01
CA TYR A 219 14.02 -15.67 -0.86
C TYR A 219 15.12 -15.85 0.16
N VAL A 220 15.58 -14.76 0.79
CA VAL A 220 16.56 -14.84 1.89
C VAL A 220 15.95 -15.54 3.09
N GLU A 221 14.69 -15.22 3.43
CA GLU A 221 13.90 -16.02 4.37
C GLU A 221 13.50 -17.36 3.76
N PRO A 222 13.77 -18.50 4.40
CA PRO A 222 13.33 -19.79 3.89
C PRO A 222 11.80 -19.91 3.83
N LYS A 223 11.12 -19.23 4.74
CA LYS A 223 9.66 -19.08 4.86
C LYS A 223 9.36 -17.72 5.47
N PRO A 224 8.20 -17.11 5.15
CA PRO A 224 7.84 -15.80 5.71
C PRO A 224 7.95 -15.76 7.22
N GLY A 225 8.65 -14.76 7.77
CA GLY A 225 8.85 -14.59 9.22
C GLY A 225 9.84 -15.57 9.88
N ILE A 226 10.49 -16.46 9.12
CA ILE A 226 11.49 -17.40 9.64
C ILE A 226 12.90 -16.94 9.20
N PRO A 227 13.77 -16.60 10.16
CA PRO A 227 15.13 -16.14 9.85
C PRO A 227 15.93 -17.18 9.02
N PRO A 228 16.83 -16.72 8.12
CA PRO A 228 17.62 -17.61 7.29
C PRO A 228 18.60 -18.46 8.12
N SER A 229 18.65 -19.76 7.82
CA SER A 229 19.67 -20.65 8.36
C SER A 229 20.93 -20.68 7.48
N PRO A 230 22.12 -21.04 7.98
CA PRO A 230 23.33 -21.16 7.18
C PRO A 230 23.18 -22.12 6.01
N ALA A 231 22.48 -23.24 6.18
CA ALA A 231 22.24 -24.20 5.11
C ALA A 231 21.37 -23.61 3.99
N HIS A 232 20.24 -22.94 4.34
CA HIS A 232 19.40 -22.28 3.36
C HIS A 232 20.14 -21.15 2.62
N THR A 233 20.97 -20.37 3.34
CA THR A 233 21.78 -19.30 2.72
C THR A 233 22.74 -19.87 1.68
N LEU A 234 23.44 -20.97 2.00
CA LEU A 234 24.35 -21.63 1.07
C LEU A 234 23.63 -22.17 -0.17
N ASP A 235 22.49 -22.84 0.00
CA ASP A 235 21.65 -23.33 -1.10
C ASP A 235 21.20 -22.18 -2.02
N LEU A 236 20.75 -21.07 -1.43
CA LEU A 236 20.35 -19.87 -2.15
C LEU A 236 21.50 -19.26 -2.95
N GLU A 237 22.70 -19.14 -2.35
CA GLU A 237 23.90 -18.65 -3.03
C GLU A 237 24.31 -19.51 -4.23
N GLN A 238 24.22 -20.85 -4.08
CA GLN A 238 24.50 -21.77 -5.18
C GLN A 238 23.49 -21.59 -6.32
N GLU A 239 22.22 -21.42 -5.99
CA GLU A 239 21.17 -21.17 -6.98
C GLU A 239 21.37 -19.83 -7.68
N MET A 240 21.70 -18.76 -6.93
CA MET A 240 22.01 -17.44 -7.49
C MET A 240 23.20 -17.51 -8.47
N LYS A 241 24.27 -18.23 -8.12
CA LYS A 241 25.44 -18.44 -9.00
C LYS A 241 25.05 -19.21 -10.25
N ARG A 242 24.28 -20.30 -10.10
CA ARG A 242 23.81 -21.13 -11.23
C ARG A 242 22.94 -20.35 -12.21
N GLN A 243 22.09 -19.46 -11.72
CA GLN A 243 21.20 -18.64 -12.52
C GLN A 243 21.75 -17.25 -12.87
N ASN A 244 22.99 -16.94 -12.45
CA ASN A 244 23.65 -15.64 -12.65
C ASN A 244 22.83 -14.45 -12.10
N VAL A 245 22.20 -14.61 -10.92
CA VAL A 245 21.44 -13.56 -10.26
C VAL A 245 22.37 -12.51 -9.68
N LYS A 246 22.11 -11.24 -10.00
CA LYS A 246 22.98 -10.10 -9.67
C LYS A 246 22.34 -9.09 -8.71
N ILE A 247 21.11 -9.32 -8.28
CA ILE A 247 20.35 -8.37 -7.46
C ILE A 247 19.66 -9.10 -6.32
N VAL A 248 19.80 -8.57 -5.11
CA VAL A 248 19.05 -8.95 -3.91
C VAL A 248 18.26 -7.75 -3.44
N LEU A 249 16.93 -7.84 -3.38
CA LEU A 249 16.03 -6.81 -2.85
C LEU A 249 15.77 -7.05 -1.36
N VAL A 250 15.89 -6.00 -0.55
CA VAL A 250 15.70 -6.07 0.90
C VAL A 250 14.84 -4.89 1.32
N GLU A 251 13.80 -5.14 2.10
CA GLU A 251 12.98 -4.10 2.68
C GLU A 251 13.74 -3.37 3.81
N PRO A 252 13.51 -2.05 4.03
CA PRO A 252 14.34 -1.22 4.91
C PRO A 252 14.31 -1.61 6.39
N TYR A 253 13.35 -2.42 6.80
CA TYR A 253 13.19 -2.88 8.19
C TYR A 253 13.89 -4.21 8.50
N PHE A 254 14.47 -4.88 7.51
CA PHE A 254 15.24 -6.11 7.74
C PHE A 254 16.72 -5.85 7.97
N ASP A 255 17.36 -6.72 8.75
CA ASP A 255 18.80 -6.70 8.98
C ASP A 255 19.57 -7.04 7.71
N LEU A 256 20.57 -6.22 7.40
CA LEU A 256 21.37 -6.35 6.17
C LEU A 256 22.55 -7.32 6.30
N LYS A 257 22.80 -7.92 7.45
CA LYS A 257 23.97 -8.78 7.69
C LYS A 257 23.99 -9.97 6.75
N THR A 258 22.90 -10.75 6.69
CA THR A 258 22.80 -11.91 5.80
C THR A 258 22.72 -11.51 4.33
N PRO A 259 21.89 -10.55 3.89
CA PRO A 259 21.90 -10.08 2.51
C PRO A 259 23.27 -9.59 2.03
N ASN A 260 24.00 -8.84 2.85
CA ASN A 260 25.34 -8.37 2.52
C ASN A 260 26.37 -9.51 2.43
N ALA A 261 26.22 -10.57 3.24
CA ALA A 261 27.05 -11.76 3.09
C ALA A 261 26.79 -12.45 1.75
N ILE A 262 25.51 -12.70 1.43
CA ILE A 262 25.10 -13.24 0.13
C ILE A 262 25.66 -12.38 -1.03
N GLY A 263 25.54 -11.07 -0.93
CA GLY A 263 26.07 -10.14 -1.94
C GLY A 263 27.58 -10.29 -2.15
N ARG A 264 28.37 -10.41 -1.06
CA ARG A 264 29.82 -10.65 -1.15
C ARG A 264 30.16 -12.00 -1.80
N ASP A 265 29.44 -13.06 -1.39
CA ASP A 265 29.75 -14.44 -1.80
C ASP A 265 29.30 -14.78 -3.22
N THR A 266 28.28 -14.04 -3.74
CA THR A 266 27.72 -14.22 -5.08
C THR A 266 28.12 -13.14 -6.07
N GLY A 267 28.66 -12.00 -5.61
CA GLY A 267 28.88 -10.80 -6.41
C GLY A 267 27.59 -10.04 -6.75
N ALA A 268 26.46 -10.33 -6.08
CA ALA A 268 25.21 -9.64 -6.28
C ALA A 268 25.18 -8.30 -5.52
N LYS A 269 24.49 -7.30 -6.11
CA LYS A 269 24.21 -6.02 -5.47
C LYS A 269 23.01 -6.14 -4.57
N VAL A 270 23.14 -5.71 -3.31
CA VAL A 270 22.05 -5.62 -2.36
C VAL A 270 21.40 -4.25 -2.50
N LEU A 271 20.09 -4.22 -2.73
CA LEU A 271 19.29 -3.01 -2.84
C LEU A 271 18.31 -2.94 -1.67
N VAL A 272 18.37 -1.87 -0.90
CA VAL A 272 17.32 -1.54 0.07
C VAL A 272 16.21 -0.85 -0.70
N MET A 273 15.11 -1.58 -0.92
CA MET A 273 13.97 -1.16 -1.73
C MET A 273 12.72 -1.10 -0.84
N PRO A 274 12.13 0.09 -0.63
CA PRO A 274 11.00 0.24 0.27
C PRO A 274 9.70 -0.25 -0.39
N PRO A 275 8.91 -1.12 0.27
CA PRO A 275 7.65 -1.59 -0.29
C PRO A 275 6.47 -0.65 -0.01
N SER A 276 6.72 0.50 0.64
CA SER A 276 5.65 1.37 1.14
C SER A 276 5.98 2.85 1.03
N VAL A 277 4.93 3.65 0.82
CA VAL A 277 4.97 5.12 0.98
C VAL A 277 5.50 5.44 2.38
N GLY A 278 6.46 6.38 2.48
CA GLY A 278 7.11 6.71 3.75
C GLY A 278 8.18 5.71 4.19
N GLY A 279 8.50 4.70 3.38
CA GLY A 279 9.59 3.76 3.65
C GLY A 279 10.96 4.43 3.66
N VAL A 280 11.12 5.48 2.87
CA VAL A 280 12.20 6.47 2.94
C VAL A 280 11.61 7.87 2.85
N LYS A 281 12.37 8.88 3.31
CA LYS A 281 11.87 10.27 3.43
C LYS A 281 11.49 10.93 2.09
N GLU A 282 12.04 10.44 1.00
CA GLU A 282 11.82 10.91 -0.37
C GLU A 282 10.46 10.47 -0.93
N ILE A 283 9.88 9.38 -0.39
CA ILE A 283 8.63 8.78 -0.87
C ILE A 283 7.46 9.30 -0.01
N LYS A 284 6.67 10.24 -0.54
CA LYS A 284 5.57 10.89 0.18
C LYS A 284 4.19 10.52 -0.36
N ASP A 285 4.13 9.93 -1.56
CA ASP A 285 2.90 9.53 -2.21
C ASP A 285 3.10 8.23 -3.01
N TYR A 286 2.00 7.70 -3.52
CA TYR A 286 1.98 6.43 -4.24
C TYR A 286 2.77 6.47 -5.56
N PHE A 287 2.79 7.61 -6.26
CA PHE A 287 3.54 7.74 -7.52
C PHE A 287 5.04 7.76 -7.26
N GLN A 288 5.46 8.48 -6.22
CA GLN A 288 6.87 8.56 -5.83
C GLN A 288 7.42 7.21 -5.38
N LEU A 289 6.59 6.32 -4.80
CA LEU A 289 7.00 4.95 -4.47
C LEU A 289 7.49 4.22 -5.72
N PHE A 290 6.68 4.18 -6.77
CA PHE A 290 7.05 3.48 -7.99
C PHE A 290 8.14 4.20 -8.80
N ASP A 291 8.12 5.53 -8.84
CA ASP A 291 9.19 6.29 -9.47
C ASP A 291 10.55 5.99 -8.81
N TYR A 292 10.58 5.93 -7.49
CA TYR A 292 11.80 5.59 -6.72
C TYR A 292 12.25 4.15 -6.99
N ASP A 293 11.36 3.17 -6.82
CA ASP A 293 11.69 1.75 -6.90
C ASP A 293 12.09 1.33 -8.32
N ILE A 294 11.36 1.78 -9.33
CA ILE A 294 11.70 1.52 -10.74
C ILE A 294 13.07 2.12 -11.09
N ASN A 295 13.34 3.37 -10.69
CA ASN A 295 14.62 3.99 -10.96
C ASN A 295 15.77 3.28 -10.22
N LEU A 296 15.58 2.93 -8.96
CA LEU A 296 16.56 2.18 -8.17
C LEU A 296 16.91 0.85 -8.84
N LEU A 297 15.89 0.09 -9.24
CA LEU A 297 16.05 -1.22 -9.85
C LEU A 297 16.69 -1.11 -11.26
N VAL A 298 16.20 -0.22 -12.12
CA VAL A 298 16.77 0.00 -13.47
C VAL A 298 18.24 0.39 -13.40
N ASN A 299 18.62 1.26 -12.47
CA ASN A 299 20.02 1.66 -12.29
C ASN A 299 20.89 0.47 -11.86
N ALA A 300 20.40 -0.34 -10.92
CA ALA A 300 21.12 -1.53 -10.48
C ALA A 300 21.26 -2.58 -11.59
N ILE A 301 20.24 -2.80 -12.40
CA ILE A 301 20.29 -3.71 -13.55
C ILE A 301 21.35 -3.25 -14.55
N LYS A 302 21.40 -1.96 -14.88
CA LYS A 302 22.42 -1.39 -15.80
C LYS A 302 23.83 -1.54 -15.24
N GLU A 303 24.02 -1.28 -13.95
CA GLU A 303 25.31 -1.32 -13.26
C GLU A 303 25.85 -2.76 -13.16
N THR A 304 24.98 -3.72 -12.86
CA THR A 304 25.37 -5.12 -12.64
C THR A 304 25.33 -5.97 -13.90
N GLY A 305 24.71 -5.49 -14.97
CA GLY A 305 24.44 -6.27 -16.18
C GLY A 305 23.47 -7.45 -15.94
N ALA A 306 22.59 -7.34 -14.93
CA ALA A 306 21.56 -8.35 -14.62
C ALA A 306 20.63 -8.56 -15.83
N ARG A 307 20.18 -9.83 -16.02
CA ARG A 307 19.33 -10.24 -17.15
C ARG A 307 18.30 -11.26 -16.69
#